data_08ad0c7d9cafb021d8ec91ed8fb9d244
#
_entry.id   08ad0c7d9cafb021d8ec91ed8fb9d244
#
_cell.length_a   1.000
_cell.length_b   1.000
_cell.length_c   1.000
_cell.angle_alpha   90.00
_cell.angle_beta   90.00
_cell.angle_gamma   90.00
#
_symmetry.space_group_name_H-M   'P 1'
#
loop_
_entity.id
_entity.type
_entity.pdbx_description
1 polymer ?
#
loop_
_entity_poly.entity_id
_entity_poly.type
_entity_poly.pdbx_seq_one_letter_code
_entity_poly.pdbx_strand_id
1 'polypeptide(L)'
;MEQLLHYVWKHKLFPLSPLHTTDHRQVEVIDPGLHNRNTGPDFFNAKIKIDGMLWVGNIEIHDKASDWYLHGHEKDERYDNVVLHVCGIIDLEARNSKGEPLTQMQLSIPENVLRHYQELLSIDQYPPCYQIIPALTRLSVHSWMSALQTERLSQKTEAIAERVKKCNGDWEYAYFVTLARNYGFGINGEAFEQWALSIPLHSVDHHRDDLFQIEAIFLGQAGLLELSTIPERYQKDALNDGYFSKLRNEYLYLQHKFSLAPIDYKLWRFLRLRPQNFPHIRISQLANLYFRRQASLSHLLEATTVKEVIGVLKTSVTPYWETHYTFGSESIRNEKHISPFSLNLLIINTVIPILFAYGRHRGEEKYCDRAFEFLEELKAENNHIVRMWQQCGLEVENAGDSQALIQLKKEYCDKKECLRCRIGYEYLKRK
;
A
#
# COMPACT_ATOMS: atom_id res chain seq x y z
N MET A 1 1.87 -25.14 13.15
CA MET A 1 0.47 -25.58 13.43
C MET A 1 -0.24 -24.61 14.38
N GLU A 2 0.46 -23.97 15.28
CA GLU A 2 -0.06 -22.99 16.26
C GLU A 2 -0.95 -21.90 15.66
N GLN A 3 -0.54 -21.24 14.57
CA GLN A 3 -1.39 -20.25 13.88
C GLN A 3 -2.75 -20.79 13.43
N LEU A 4 -2.83 -22.09 13.10
CA LEU A 4 -4.10 -22.73 12.74
C LEU A 4 -4.94 -23.05 13.99
N LEU A 5 -4.30 -23.35 15.13
CA LEU A 5 -5.00 -23.46 16.43
C LEU A 5 -5.56 -22.11 16.86
N HIS A 6 -4.78 -21.01 16.76
CA HIS A 6 -5.29 -19.65 16.99
C HIS A 6 -6.48 -19.32 16.09
N TYR A 7 -6.42 -19.75 14.83
CA TYR A 7 -7.51 -19.56 13.89
C TYR A 7 -8.78 -20.33 14.28
N VAL A 8 -8.63 -21.63 14.62
CA VAL A 8 -9.74 -22.47 15.08
C VAL A 8 -10.38 -21.90 16.36
N TRP A 9 -9.55 -21.46 17.32
CA TRP A 9 -10.01 -20.81 18.55
C TRP A 9 -10.77 -19.51 18.26
N LYS A 10 -10.16 -18.60 17.54
CA LYS A 10 -10.71 -17.28 17.20
C LYS A 10 -12.07 -17.36 16.51
N HIS A 11 -12.21 -18.28 15.57
CA HIS A 11 -13.42 -18.44 14.76
C HIS A 11 -14.39 -19.48 15.30
N LYS A 12 -14.09 -20.05 16.47
CA LYS A 12 -14.90 -21.08 17.14
C LYS A 12 -15.20 -22.27 16.22
N LEU A 13 -14.21 -22.66 15.39
CA LEU A 13 -14.32 -23.81 14.48
C LEU A 13 -14.00 -25.10 15.25
N PHE A 14 -14.69 -25.34 16.35
CA PHE A 14 -14.44 -26.47 17.23
C PHE A 14 -14.96 -27.77 16.64
N PRO A 15 -14.37 -28.93 17.06
CA PRO A 15 -14.97 -30.22 16.79
C PRO A 15 -16.42 -30.28 17.29
N LEU A 16 -17.22 -31.17 16.71
CA LEU A 16 -18.61 -31.37 17.15
C LEU A 16 -18.72 -31.98 18.55
N SER A 17 -17.65 -32.59 19.07
CA SER A 17 -17.59 -33.12 20.45
C SER A 17 -17.48 -31.97 21.47
N PRO A 18 -18.06 -32.10 22.64
CA PRO A 18 -17.87 -31.12 23.72
C PRO A 18 -16.41 -30.95 24.08
N LEU A 19 -16.03 -29.71 24.37
CA LEU A 19 -14.66 -29.38 24.81
C LEU A 19 -14.51 -29.67 26.32
N HIS A 20 -13.38 -30.25 26.71
CA HIS A 20 -13.07 -30.55 28.10
C HIS A 20 -11.62 -30.14 28.44
N THR A 21 -11.42 -29.73 29.68
CA THR A 21 -10.10 -29.56 30.27
C THR A 21 -9.42 -30.91 30.47
N THR A 22 -8.13 -30.94 30.79
CA THR A 22 -7.35 -32.16 31.10
C THR A 22 -7.88 -32.89 32.35
N ASP A 23 -8.53 -32.19 33.27
CA ASP A 23 -9.20 -32.73 34.45
C ASP A 23 -10.69 -33.02 34.22
N HIS A 24 -11.12 -33.17 32.94
CA HIS A 24 -12.44 -33.56 32.46
C HIS A 24 -13.58 -32.59 32.76
N ARG A 25 -13.33 -31.34 33.13
CA ARG A 25 -14.38 -30.31 33.26
C ARG A 25 -14.82 -29.81 31.88
N GLN A 26 -16.14 -29.63 31.73
CA GLN A 26 -16.71 -29.17 30.48
C GLN A 26 -16.34 -27.70 30.22
N VAL A 27 -15.94 -27.37 28.98
CA VAL A 27 -15.60 -25.99 28.57
C VAL A 27 -16.60 -25.52 27.51
N GLU A 28 -17.18 -24.33 27.74
CA GLU A 28 -17.99 -23.58 26.77
C GLU A 28 -17.32 -22.25 26.48
N VAL A 29 -17.00 -21.99 25.22
CA VAL A 29 -16.38 -20.71 24.80
C VAL A 29 -17.49 -19.72 24.39
N ILE A 30 -17.76 -18.72 25.26
CA ILE A 30 -18.73 -17.65 25.01
C ILE A 30 -18.11 -16.64 24.04
N ASP A 31 -16.94 -16.09 24.41
CA ASP A 31 -16.16 -15.12 23.66
C ASP A 31 -14.69 -15.57 23.63
N PRO A 32 -14.08 -15.81 22.47
CA PRO A 32 -12.70 -16.24 22.38
C PRO A 32 -11.69 -15.19 22.85
N GLY A 33 -12.11 -13.94 23.02
CA GLY A 33 -11.26 -12.82 23.40
C GLY A 33 -10.69 -12.05 22.22
N LEU A 34 -9.96 -11.01 22.51
CA LEU A 34 -9.28 -10.14 21.55
C LEU A 34 -7.91 -10.73 21.20
N HIS A 35 -7.72 -11.12 19.95
CA HIS A 35 -6.46 -11.67 19.49
C HIS A 35 -5.34 -10.64 19.59
N ASN A 36 -4.32 -10.94 20.38
CA ASN A 36 -3.11 -10.16 20.55
C ASN A 36 -2.07 -10.53 19.47
N ARG A 37 -1.34 -9.54 18.98
CA ARG A 37 -0.23 -9.70 18.02
C ARG A 37 1.08 -9.10 18.55
N ASN A 38 1.05 -8.68 19.80
CA ASN A 38 2.19 -8.10 20.50
C ASN A 38 2.62 -9.05 21.62
N THR A 39 3.49 -8.59 22.49
CA THR A 39 3.93 -9.33 23.67
C THR A 39 2.78 -9.56 24.67
N GLY A 40 2.79 -10.71 25.37
CA GLY A 40 1.76 -11.14 26.32
C GLY A 40 0.83 -12.20 25.75
N PRO A 41 -0.18 -12.65 26.49
CA PRO A 41 -1.07 -13.73 26.09
C PRO A 41 -1.74 -13.52 24.73
N ASP A 42 -2.01 -14.62 24.01
CA ASP A 42 -2.53 -14.63 22.65
C ASP A 42 -3.93 -14.03 22.49
N PHE A 43 -4.77 -14.21 23.49
CA PHE A 43 -6.11 -13.61 23.50
C PHE A 43 -6.41 -12.97 24.84
N PHE A 44 -6.81 -11.69 24.79
CA PHE A 44 -7.20 -10.93 25.97
C PHE A 44 -8.70 -10.97 26.23
N ASN A 45 -9.07 -10.98 27.53
CA ASN A 45 -10.46 -10.83 27.98
C ASN A 45 -11.42 -11.86 27.38
N ALA A 46 -10.97 -13.08 27.18
CA ALA A 46 -11.85 -14.17 26.77
C ALA A 46 -12.89 -14.45 27.87
N LYS A 47 -14.08 -14.92 27.47
CA LYS A 47 -15.15 -15.36 28.35
C LYS A 47 -15.45 -16.82 28.07
N ILE A 48 -15.17 -17.66 29.05
CA ILE A 48 -15.40 -19.11 28.98
C ILE A 48 -16.20 -19.57 30.19
N LYS A 49 -16.95 -20.65 30.04
CA LYS A 49 -17.51 -21.37 31.20
C LYS A 49 -16.78 -22.70 31.36
N ILE A 50 -16.41 -23.00 32.59
CA ILE A 50 -15.83 -24.27 32.99
C ILE A 50 -16.80 -24.86 34.02
N ASP A 51 -17.45 -26.01 33.71
CA ASP A 51 -18.54 -26.61 34.50
C ASP A 51 -19.65 -25.62 34.88
N GLY A 52 -20.00 -24.74 33.92
CA GLY A 52 -21.05 -23.72 34.12
C GLY A 52 -20.60 -22.46 34.83
N MET A 53 -19.44 -22.44 35.46
CA MET A 53 -18.88 -21.25 36.11
C MET A 53 -18.19 -20.33 35.08
N LEU A 54 -18.56 -19.03 35.04
CA LEU A 54 -18.01 -18.05 34.14
C LEU A 54 -16.61 -17.60 34.57
N TRP A 55 -15.65 -17.71 33.69
CA TRP A 55 -14.29 -17.20 33.82
C TRP A 55 -14.05 -16.11 32.77
N VAL A 56 -13.41 -15.03 33.20
CA VAL A 56 -12.96 -13.93 32.33
C VAL A 56 -11.47 -13.74 32.54
N GLY A 57 -10.70 -13.87 31.48
CA GLY A 57 -9.24 -13.75 31.55
C GLY A 57 -8.59 -13.97 30.18
N ASN A 58 -7.31 -14.25 30.20
CA ASN A 58 -6.54 -14.43 28.97
C ASN A 58 -6.42 -15.92 28.60
N ILE A 59 -6.21 -16.15 27.31
CA ILE A 59 -5.96 -17.47 26.75
C ILE A 59 -4.58 -17.47 26.14
N GLU A 60 -3.83 -18.54 26.37
CA GLU A 60 -2.57 -18.84 25.67
C GLU A 60 -2.73 -20.11 24.88
N ILE A 61 -2.14 -20.16 23.67
CA ILE A 61 -2.29 -21.28 22.74
C ILE A 61 -0.92 -21.74 22.26
N HIS A 62 -0.64 -23.03 22.35
CA HIS A 62 0.60 -23.62 21.88
C HIS A 62 0.36 -24.90 21.06
N ASP A 63 1.33 -25.28 20.23
CA ASP A 63 1.33 -26.60 19.60
C ASP A 63 1.46 -27.72 20.64
N LYS A 64 2.36 -27.54 21.62
CA LYS A 64 2.56 -28.45 22.74
C LYS A 64 2.50 -27.70 24.07
N ALA A 65 2.04 -28.37 25.11
CA ALA A 65 2.01 -27.76 26.44
C ALA A 65 3.41 -27.42 26.97
N SER A 66 4.45 -28.17 26.58
CA SER A 66 5.84 -27.92 26.92
C SER A 66 6.39 -26.61 26.35
N ASP A 67 5.77 -26.04 25.28
CA ASP A 67 6.16 -24.77 24.69
C ASP A 67 5.99 -23.59 25.68
N TRP A 68 5.08 -23.74 26.69
CA TRP A 68 4.95 -22.81 27.80
C TRP A 68 6.29 -22.49 28.48
N TYR A 69 7.08 -23.52 28.75
CA TYR A 69 8.39 -23.41 29.36
C TYR A 69 9.48 -23.01 28.37
N LEU A 70 9.35 -23.45 27.12
CA LEU A 70 10.28 -23.07 26.06
C LEU A 70 10.26 -21.56 25.79
N HIS A 71 9.07 -20.94 25.90
CA HIS A 71 8.87 -19.49 25.77
C HIS A 71 9.09 -18.71 27.08
N GLY A 72 9.32 -19.41 28.19
CA GLY A 72 9.63 -18.81 29.51
C GLY A 72 8.43 -18.16 30.20
N HIS A 73 7.20 -18.57 29.86
CA HIS A 73 5.98 -17.97 30.42
C HIS A 73 5.81 -18.26 31.92
N GLU A 74 6.42 -19.32 32.45
CA GLU A 74 6.45 -19.64 33.87
C GLU A 74 7.23 -18.61 34.72
N LYS A 75 7.94 -17.67 34.09
CA LYS A 75 8.71 -16.61 34.76
C LYS A 75 8.13 -15.22 34.52
N ASP A 76 7.06 -15.13 33.74
CA ASP A 76 6.50 -13.84 33.30
C ASP A 76 5.10 -13.61 33.90
N GLU A 77 5.03 -12.67 34.85
CA GLU A 77 3.78 -12.31 35.56
C GLU A 77 2.64 -11.85 34.63
N ARG A 78 2.96 -11.46 33.37
CA ARG A 78 1.94 -11.10 32.37
C ARG A 78 1.03 -12.26 32.01
N TYR A 79 1.48 -13.50 32.25
CA TYR A 79 0.75 -14.73 31.97
C TYR A 79 -0.01 -15.31 33.19
N ASP A 80 0.13 -14.69 34.37
CA ASP A 80 -0.53 -15.16 35.60
C ASP A 80 -2.07 -15.07 35.56
N ASN A 81 -2.61 -14.27 34.65
CA ASN A 81 -4.05 -14.14 34.42
C ASN A 81 -4.57 -14.99 33.23
N VAL A 82 -3.77 -15.94 32.76
CA VAL A 82 -4.21 -16.96 31.80
C VAL A 82 -5.16 -17.92 32.50
N VAL A 83 -6.44 -17.92 32.08
CA VAL A 83 -7.51 -18.75 32.67
C VAL A 83 -7.62 -20.10 31.98
N LEU A 84 -7.08 -20.23 30.76
CA LEU A 84 -7.04 -21.49 30.02
C LEU A 84 -5.82 -21.52 29.10
N HIS A 85 -5.01 -22.56 29.21
CA HIS A 85 -3.92 -22.87 28.30
C HIS A 85 -4.41 -23.93 27.31
N VAL A 86 -4.51 -23.54 26.04
CA VAL A 86 -5.04 -24.38 24.94
C VAL A 86 -3.89 -24.97 24.16
N CYS A 87 -3.83 -26.28 24.01
CA CYS A 87 -2.71 -26.95 23.34
C CYS A 87 -3.19 -27.92 22.28
N GLY A 88 -2.41 -28.07 21.21
CA GLY A 88 -2.60 -29.15 20.24
C GLY A 88 -2.28 -30.52 20.84
N ILE A 89 -1.26 -30.59 21.69
CA ILE A 89 -0.81 -31.79 22.40
C ILE A 89 -0.52 -31.42 23.85
N ILE A 90 -1.10 -32.16 24.79
CA ILE A 90 -0.80 -32.06 26.22
C ILE A 90 0.29 -33.08 26.55
N ASP A 91 1.53 -32.63 26.58
CA ASP A 91 2.71 -33.45 26.93
C ASP A 91 3.30 -33.09 28.30
N LEU A 92 2.88 -31.97 28.91
CA LEU A 92 3.37 -31.52 30.19
C LEU A 92 2.31 -30.67 30.92
N GLU A 93 2.32 -30.67 32.26
CA GLU A 93 1.53 -29.73 33.07
C GLU A 93 2.21 -28.36 33.10
N ALA A 94 1.51 -27.31 32.68
CA ALA A 94 2.00 -25.95 32.74
C ALA A 94 1.68 -25.31 34.10
N ARG A 95 2.61 -24.47 34.60
CA ARG A 95 2.48 -23.73 35.86
C ARG A 95 2.77 -22.25 35.64
N ASN A 96 2.05 -21.38 36.38
CA ASN A 96 2.25 -19.96 36.35
C ASN A 96 3.52 -19.54 37.15
N SER A 97 3.80 -18.24 37.22
CA SER A 97 4.98 -17.70 37.93
C SER A 97 4.98 -18.00 39.42
N LYS A 98 3.82 -18.33 40.03
CA LYS A 98 3.65 -18.69 41.44
C LYS A 98 3.72 -20.20 41.67
N GLY A 99 3.96 -21.01 40.62
CA GLY A 99 4.01 -22.46 40.68
C GLY A 99 2.64 -23.12 40.73
N GLU A 100 1.54 -22.41 40.53
CA GLU A 100 0.18 -22.94 40.52
C GLU A 100 -0.09 -23.59 39.15
N PRO A 101 -0.76 -24.77 39.11
CA PRO A 101 -1.07 -25.44 37.84
C PRO A 101 -2.11 -24.63 37.04
N LEU A 102 -1.88 -24.50 35.75
CA LEU A 102 -2.84 -23.87 34.82
C LEU A 102 -3.93 -24.87 34.42
N THR A 103 -5.13 -24.35 34.26
CA THR A 103 -6.18 -25.13 33.58
C THR A 103 -5.79 -25.31 32.12
N GLN A 104 -5.68 -26.57 31.67
CA GLN A 104 -5.26 -26.90 30.32
C GLN A 104 -6.37 -27.61 29.56
N MET A 105 -6.43 -27.40 28.25
CA MET A 105 -7.36 -28.04 27.35
C MET A 105 -6.65 -28.45 26.05
N GLN A 106 -6.89 -29.69 25.61
CA GLN A 106 -6.45 -30.07 24.28
C GLN A 106 -7.47 -29.64 23.23
N LEU A 107 -6.99 -28.96 22.19
CA LEU A 107 -7.81 -28.55 21.06
C LEU A 107 -7.31 -29.24 19.79
N SER A 108 -8.13 -30.10 19.21
CA SER A 108 -7.85 -30.67 17.90
C SER A 108 -8.38 -29.79 16.79
N ILE A 109 -7.58 -29.65 15.73
CA ILE A 109 -8.02 -28.98 14.52
C ILE A 109 -8.97 -29.91 13.77
N PRO A 110 -10.21 -29.46 13.41
CA PRO A 110 -11.09 -30.27 12.61
C PRO A 110 -10.44 -30.70 11.30
N GLU A 111 -10.59 -31.98 10.95
CA GLU A 111 -9.92 -32.59 9.80
C GLU A 111 -10.23 -31.87 8.47
N ASN A 112 -11.47 -31.42 8.29
CA ASN A 112 -11.85 -30.63 7.12
C ASN A 112 -11.12 -29.29 7.07
N VAL A 113 -10.97 -28.59 8.20
CA VAL A 113 -10.23 -27.30 8.27
C VAL A 113 -8.76 -27.50 7.95
N LEU A 114 -8.14 -28.55 8.52
CA LEU A 114 -6.74 -28.89 8.25
C LEU A 114 -6.52 -29.21 6.76
N ARG A 115 -7.39 -30.06 6.19
CA ARG A 115 -7.34 -30.43 4.77
C ARG A 115 -7.47 -29.19 3.87
N HIS A 116 -8.48 -28.35 4.10
CA HIS A 116 -8.72 -27.15 3.30
C HIS A 116 -7.57 -26.15 3.43
N TYR A 117 -6.94 -26.06 4.60
CA TYR A 117 -5.77 -25.20 4.77
C TYR A 117 -4.56 -25.71 3.97
N GLN A 118 -4.32 -27.02 4.01
CA GLN A 118 -3.27 -27.66 3.20
C GLN A 118 -3.53 -27.48 1.69
N GLU A 119 -4.80 -27.60 1.26
CA GLU A 119 -5.20 -27.31 -0.12
C GLU A 119 -4.84 -25.88 -0.52
N LEU A 120 -5.19 -24.86 0.30
CA LEU A 120 -4.86 -23.46 0.02
C LEU A 120 -3.35 -23.20 -0.11
N LEU A 121 -2.52 -23.95 0.61
CA LEU A 121 -1.08 -23.82 0.55
C LEU A 121 -0.45 -24.53 -0.65
N SER A 122 -1.07 -25.61 -1.14
CA SER A 122 -0.53 -26.49 -2.18
C SER A 122 -1.04 -26.20 -3.59
N ILE A 123 -2.15 -25.47 -3.74
CA ILE A 123 -2.72 -25.15 -5.05
C ILE A 123 -1.81 -24.17 -5.78
N ASP A 124 -1.32 -24.56 -6.95
CA ASP A 124 -0.50 -23.70 -7.83
C ASP A 124 -1.34 -22.67 -8.61
N GLN A 125 -2.64 -22.96 -8.82
CA GLN A 125 -3.54 -22.03 -9.48
C GLN A 125 -3.81 -20.82 -8.57
N TYR A 126 -3.71 -19.65 -9.17
CA TYR A 126 -3.86 -18.40 -8.45
C TYR A 126 -5.18 -17.69 -8.80
N PRO A 127 -5.99 -17.19 -7.83
CA PRO A 127 -5.84 -17.37 -6.38
C PRO A 127 -6.25 -18.78 -5.92
N PRO A 128 -5.61 -19.35 -4.89
CA PRO A 128 -5.90 -20.73 -4.46
C PRO A 128 -7.37 -20.97 -4.08
N CYS A 129 -8.05 -19.93 -3.59
CA CYS A 129 -9.45 -19.96 -3.17
C CYS A 129 -10.46 -19.70 -4.31
N TYR A 130 -10.05 -19.72 -5.58
CA TYR A 130 -10.90 -19.36 -6.72
C TYR A 130 -12.24 -20.09 -6.76
N GLN A 131 -12.26 -21.34 -6.34
CA GLN A 131 -13.48 -22.21 -6.38
C GLN A 131 -14.62 -21.71 -5.49
N ILE A 132 -14.32 -21.02 -4.38
CA ILE A 132 -15.36 -20.54 -3.46
C ILE A 132 -15.97 -19.20 -3.89
N ILE A 133 -15.25 -18.44 -4.72
CA ILE A 133 -15.62 -17.06 -5.07
C ILE A 133 -17.04 -16.95 -5.64
N PRO A 134 -17.48 -17.82 -6.59
CA PRO A 134 -18.84 -17.74 -7.12
C PRO A 134 -19.96 -18.02 -6.10
N ALA A 135 -19.62 -18.67 -4.98
CA ALA A 135 -20.57 -18.99 -3.91
C ALA A 135 -20.63 -17.91 -2.81
N LEU A 136 -19.76 -16.90 -2.87
CA LEU A 136 -19.75 -15.83 -1.86
C LEU A 136 -21.00 -14.94 -2.01
N THR A 137 -21.55 -14.51 -0.87
CA THR A 137 -22.64 -13.54 -0.89
C THR A 137 -22.11 -12.14 -1.28
N ARG A 138 -22.91 -11.37 -2.01
CA ARG A 138 -22.55 -9.98 -2.36
C ARG A 138 -22.20 -9.15 -1.12
N LEU A 139 -22.91 -9.32 -0.02
CA LEU A 139 -22.67 -8.62 1.23
C LEU A 139 -21.27 -8.95 1.81
N SER A 140 -20.88 -10.23 1.82
CA SER A 140 -19.57 -10.66 2.32
C SER A 140 -18.43 -10.07 1.46
N VAL A 141 -18.60 -10.11 0.13
CA VAL A 141 -17.63 -9.54 -0.80
C VAL A 141 -17.52 -8.02 -0.59
N HIS A 142 -18.63 -7.30 -0.62
CA HIS A 142 -18.64 -5.84 -0.46
C HIS A 142 -18.01 -5.41 0.87
N SER A 143 -18.41 -6.04 1.98
CA SER A 143 -17.84 -5.76 3.31
C SER A 143 -16.33 -6.01 3.36
N TRP A 144 -15.83 -7.03 2.66
CA TRP A 144 -14.41 -7.32 2.60
C TRP A 144 -13.66 -6.31 1.73
N MET A 145 -14.22 -5.95 0.57
CA MET A 145 -13.67 -4.95 -0.33
C MET A 145 -13.52 -3.58 0.36
N SER A 146 -14.54 -3.12 1.09
CA SER A 146 -14.49 -1.87 1.86
C SER A 146 -13.38 -1.88 2.93
N ALA A 147 -13.22 -3.00 3.64
CA ALA A 147 -12.14 -3.14 4.62
C ALA A 147 -10.75 -3.08 3.96
N LEU A 148 -10.58 -3.74 2.81
CA LEU A 148 -9.32 -3.72 2.05
C LEU A 148 -9.01 -2.35 1.46
N GLN A 149 -10.00 -1.59 1.01
CA GLN A 149 -9.84 -0.20 0.56
C GLN A 149 -9.28 0.67 1.70
N THR A 150 -9.90 0.58 2.87
CA THR A 150 -9.45 1.33 4.06
C THR A 150 -8.03 0.94 4.48
N GLU A 151 -7.73 -0.36 4.52
CA GLU A 151 -6.39 -0.86 4.83
C GLU A 151 -5.34 -0.32 3.85
N ARG A 152 -5.66 -0.34 2.55
CA ARG A 152 -4.77 0.17 1.51
C ARG A 152 -4.53 1.68 1.63
N LEU A 153 -5.56 2.48 1.87
CA LEU A 153 -5.42 3.91 2.10
C LEU A 153 -4.60 4.19 3.36
N SER A 154 -4.79 3.44 4.43
CA SER A 154 -4.00 3.56 5.67
C SER A 154 -2.52 3.29 5.41
N GLN A 155 -2.16 2.23 4.68
CA GLN A 155 -0.78 1.95 4.32
C GLN A 155 -0.15 3.04 3.43
N LYS A 156 -0.91 3.59 2.47
CA LYS A 156 -0.45 4.72 1.67
C LYS A 156 -0.27 5.99 2.51
N THR A 157 -1.09 6.19 3.53
CA THR A 157 -0.98 7.30 4.48
C THR A 157 0.33 7.25 5.26
N GLU A 158 0.78 6.08 5.69
CA GLU A 158 2.07 5.91 6.35
C GLU A 158 3.23 6.37 5.45
N ALA A 159 3.23 5.97 4.18
CA ALA A 159 4.24 6.40 3.22
C ALA A 159 4.21 7.92 2.96
N ILE A 160 3.03 8.55 3.01
CA ILE A 160 2.87 10.01 2.88
C ILE A 160 3.38 10.70 4.15
N ALA A 161 3.05 10.18 5.33
CA ALA A 161 3.54 10.73 6.60
C ALA A 161 5.07 10.75 6.66
N GLU A 162 5.74 9.69 6.19
CA GLU A 162 7.20 9.67 6.06
C GLU A 162 7.73 10.74 5.09
N ARG A 163 7.03 11.02 3.98
CA ARG A 163 7.41 12.11 3.07
C ARG A 163 7.20 13.48 3.70
N VAL A 164 6.09 13.68 4.39
CA VAL A 164 5.83 14.93 5.14
C VAL A 164 6.95 15.17 6.15
N LYS A 165 7.39 14.14 6.87
CA LYS A 165 8.53 14.22 7.78
C LYS A 165 9.83 14.58 7.06
N LYS A 166 10.15 13.94 5.92
CA LYS A 166 11.31 14.26 5.08
C LYS A 166 11.27 15.70 4.54
N CYS A 167 10.08 16.24 4.34
CA CYS A 167 9.84 17.62 3.90
C CYS A 167 9.67 18.61 5.09
N ASN A 168 10.13 18.27 6.29
CA ASN A 168 10.08 19.12 7.50
C ASN A 168 8.65 19.59 7.86
N GLY A 169 7.65 18.79 7.60
CA GLY A 169 6.24 19.09 7.88
C GLY A 169 5.53 19.88 6.78
N ASP A 170 6.21 20.23 5.69
CA ASP A 170 5.63 20.93 4.56
C ASP A 170 4.79 19.99 3.69
N TRP A 171 3.47 20.12 3.78
CA TRP A 171 2.49 19.32 3.03
C TRP A 171 2.47 19.66 1.54
N GLU A 172 2.71 20.90 1.14
CA GLU A 172 2.81 21.30 -0.27
C GLU A 172 3.99 20.60 -0.92
N TYR A 173 5.15 20.62 -0.25
CA TYR A 173 6.33 19.93 -0.75
C TYR A 173 6.16 18.41 -0.75
N ALA A 174 5.58 17.83 0.29
CA ALA A 174 5.30 16.40 0.34
C ALA A 174 4.31 15.95 -0.75
N TYR A 175 3.33 16.81 -1.08
CA TYR A 175 2.44 16.59 -2.22
C TYR A 175 3.20 16.60 -3.54
N PHE A 176 4.06 17.61 -3.78
CA PHE A 176 4.89 17.66 -4.98
C PHE A 176 5.78 16.42 -5.12
N VAL A 177 6.45 15.99 -4.05
CA VAL A 177 7.27 14.76 -4.04
C VAL A 177 6.42 13.52 -4.34
N THR A 178 5.23 13.43 -3.78
CA THR A 178 4.32 12.30 -4.01
C THR A 178 3.81 12.28 -5.45
N LEU A 179 3.46 13.44 -6.00
CA LEU A 179 3.05 13.60 -7.40
C LEU A 179 4.19 13.19 -8.34
N ALA A 180 5.38 13.72 -8.12
CA ALA A 180 6.56 13.39 -8.91
C ALA A 180 6.87 11.89 -8.90
N ARG A 181 6.87 11.24 -7.73
CA ARG A 181 7.05 9.80 -7.62
C ARG A 181 6.08 9.03 -8.52
N ASN A 182 4.82 9.44 -8.53
CA ASN A 182 3.78 8.76 -9.30
C ASN A 182 3.85 9.08 -10.82
N TYR A 183 4.49 10.18 -11.22
CA TYR A 183 4.85 10.44 -12.62
C TYR A 183 5.89 9.44 -13.16
N GLY A 184 6.60 8.74 -12.29
CA GLY A 184 7.48 7.64 -12.66
C GLY A 184 6.76 6.35 -13.08
N PHE A 185 5.44 6.26 -12.88
CA PHE A 185 4.57 5.14 -13.26
C PHE A 185 5.16 3.76 -12.94
N GLY A 186 5.73 3.63 -11.75
CA GLY A 186 6.32 2.42 -11.19
C GLY A 186 7.79 2.22 -11.55
N ILE A 187 8.21 2.41 -12.79
CA ILE A 187 9.60 2.11 -13.21
C ILE A 187 10.59 3.16 -12.69
N ASN A 188 10.25 4.43 -12.78
CA ASN A 188 11.09 5.54 -12.36
C ASN A 188 10.60 6.21 -11.06
N GLY A 189 9.70 5.58 -10.32
CA GLY A 189 9.11 6.20 -9.13
C GLY A 189 10.13 6.64 -8.09
N GLU A 190 11.11 5.81 -7.78
CA GLU A 190 12.18 6.14 -6.83
C GLU A 190 13.10 7.25 -7.33
N ALA A 191 13.47 7.22 -8.62
CA ALA A 191 14.28 8.27 -9.24
C ALA A 191 13.55 9.62 -9.19
N PHE A 192 12.24 9.65 -9.51
CA PHE A 192 11.42 10.85 -9.39
C PHE A 192 11.27 11.34 -7.94
N GLU A 193 11.17 10.46 -6.96
CA GLU A 193 11.10 10.85 -5.54
C GLU A 193 12.43 11.51 -5.10
N GLN A 194 13.57 10.90 -5.43
CA GLN A 194 14.88 11.46 -5.12
C GLN A 194 15.11 12.78 -5.84
N TRP A 195 14.74 12.87 -7.12
CA TRP A 195 14.78 14.08 -7.90
C TRP A 195 13.95 15.21 -7.27
N ALA A 196 12.69 14.94 -6.91
CA ALA A 196 11.83 15.93 -6.32
C ALA A 196 12.35 16.44 -4.96
N LEU A 197 12.89 15.53 -4.13
CA LEU A 197 13.54 15.89 -2.87
C LEU A 197 14.84 16.69 -3.03
N SER A 198 15.49 16.62 -4.20
CA SER A 198 16.69 17.44 -4.49
C SER A 198 16.35 18.86 -4.93
N ILE A 199 15.08 19.19 -5.16
CA ILE A 199 14.62 20.50 -5.63
C ILE A 199 14.17 21.34 -4.43
N PRO A 200 14.89 22.40 -4.06
CA PRO A 200 14.40 23.34 -3.06
C PRO A 200 13.28 24.20 -3.68
N LEU A 201 12.02 23.83 -3.46
CA LEU A 201 10.86 24.49 -4.10
C LEU A 201 10.84 26.01 -3.88
N HIS A 202 11.24 26.50 -2.70
CA HIS A 202 11.34 27.93 -2.43
C HIS A 202 12.29 28.66 -3.41
N SER A 203 13.37 28.00 -3.88
CA SER A 203 14.28 28.58 -4.86
C SER A 203 13.64 28.61 -6.25
N VAL A 204 12.83 27.60 -6.57
CA VAL A 204 12.08 27.54 -7.83
C VAL A 204 10.96 28.58 -7.85
N ASP A 205 10.32 28.84 -6.71
CA ASP A 205 9.25 29.84 -6.58
C ASP A 205 9.70 31.26 -6.95
N HIS A 206 10.98 31.61 -6.74
CA HIS A 206 11.55 32.88 -7.19
C HIS A 206 11.63 33.01 -8.73
N HIS A 207 11.54 31.91 -9.46
CA HIS A 207 11.59 31.84 -10.93
C HIS A 207 10.29 31.30 -11.55
N ARG A 208 9.20 31.32 -10.77
CA ARG A 208 7.93 30.68 -11.15
C ARG A 208 7.20 31.38 -12.30
N ASP A 209 7.64 32.56 -12.69
CA ASP A 209 7.16 33.36 -13.83
C ASP A 209 7.92 33.04 -15.13
N ASP A 210 9.02 32.31 -15.07
CA ASP A 210 9.80 31.88 -16.23
C ASP A 210 9.84 30.37 -16.41
N LEU A 211 9.06 29.85 -17.35
CA LEU A 211 8.98 28.44 -17.66
C LEU A 211 10.32 27.83 -18.07
N PHE A 212 11.16 28.59 -18.76
CA PHE A 212 12.47 28.11 -19.21
C PHE A 212 13.42 27.89 -18.02
N GLN A 213 13.39 28.78 -17.02
CA GLN A 213 14.17 28.62 -15.80
C GLN A 213 13.67 27.44 -14.93
N ILE A 214 12.37 27.26 -14.82
CA ILE A 214 11.80 26.08 -14.15
C ILE A 214 12.29 24.81 -14.85
N GLU A 215 12.23 24.77 -16.17
CA GLU A 215 12.64 23.60 -16.95
C GLU A 215 14.16 23.36 -16.82
N ALA A 216 14.98 24.43 -16.80
CA ALA A 216 16.41 24.34 -16.55
C ALA A 216 16.72 23.72 -15.17
N ILE A 217 16.05 24.17 -14.12
CA ILE A 217 16.20 23.59 -12.77
C ILE A 217 15.75 22.13 -12.77
N PHE A 218 14.61 21.82 -13.35
CA PHE A 218 14.03 20.48 -13.29
C PHE A 218 14.87 19.44 -14.05
N LEU A 219 15.28 19.74 -15.27
CA LEU A 219 16.13 18.84 -16.07
C LEU A 219 17.57 18.82 -15.55
N GLY A 220 18.06 19.94 -15.03
CA GLY A 220 19.38 20.02 -14.42
C GLY A 220 19.48 19.19 -13.14
N GLN A 221 18.52 19.34 -12.22
CA GLN A 221 18.46 18.53 -10.99
C GLN A 221 18.26 17.04 -11.29
N ALA A 222 17.67 16.70 -12.43
CA ALA A 222 17.58 15.33 -12.91
C ALA A 222 18.91 14.77 -13.43
N GLY A 223 19.98 15.59 -13.53
CA GLY A 223 21.26 15.20 -14.09
C GLY A 223 21.21 14.97 -15.62
N LEU A 224 20.20 15.50 -16.32
CA LEU A 224 19.97 15.25 -17.74
C LEU A 224 20.55 16.34 -18.67
N LEU A 225 21.24 17.34 -18.12
CA LEU A 225 21.86 18.42 -18.88
C LEU A 225 23.37 18.24 -19.11
N GLU A 226 23.87 17.02 -18.99
CA GLU A 226 25.23 16.68 -19.37
C GLU A 226 25.25 15.99 -20.75
N LEU A 227 26.20 16.41 -21.61
CA LEU A 227 26.32 15.89 -22.98
C LEU A 227 26.45 14.36 -23.02
N SER A 228 27.16 13.80 -22.04
CA SER A 228 27.34 12.36 -21.87
C SER A 228 26.05 11.58 -21.62
N THR A 229 24.96 12.23 -21.22
CA THR A 229 23.65 11.59 -21.00
C THR A 229 22.83 11.47 -22.28
N ILE A 230 23.24 12.19 -23.33
CA ILE A 230 22.61 12.14 -24.65
C ILE A 230 23.27 11.03 -25.48
N PRO A 231 22.49 10.12 -26.13
CA PRO A 231 23.07 9.13 -27.01
C PRO A 231 23.97 9.76 -28.09
N GLU A 232 25.14 9.19 -28.31
CA GLU A 232 26.19 9.76 -29.21
C GLU A 232 25.63 10.23 -30.55
N ARG A 233 24.74 9.45 -31.17
CA ARG A 233 24.10 9.77 -32.45
C ARG A 233 23.30 11.08 -32.46
N TYR A 234 22.88 11.59 -31.29
CA TYR A 234 22.07 12.81 -31.16
C TYR A 234 22.85 14.00 -30.56
N GLN A 235 24.09 13.80 -30.10
CA GLN A 235 24.87 14.85 -29.42
C GLN A 235 25.15 16.02 -30.33
N LYS A 236 25.53 15.77 -31.60
CA LYS A 236 25.79 16.80 -32.59
C LYS A 236 24.54 17.64 -32.87
N ASP A 237 23.40 17.03 -33.03
CA ASP A 237 22.14 17.71 -33.30
C ASP A 237 21.67 18.51 -32.08
N ALA A 238 21.82 17.97 -30.86
CA ALA A 238 21.53 18.67 -29.61
C ALA A 238 22.38 19.94 -29.43
N LEU A 239 23.63 19.89 -29.85
CA LEU A 239 24.51 21.10 -29.81
C LEU A 239 24.15 22.12 -30.88
N ASN A 240 23.72 21.66 -32.06
CA ASN A 240 23.39 22.52 -33.20
C ASN A 240 22.05 23.26 -33.02
N ASP A 241 21.03 22.63 -32.41
CA ASP A 241 19.74 23.28 -32.20
C ASP A 241 19.77 24.37 -31.12
N GLY A 242 20.82 24.40 -30.34
CA GLY A 242 21.13 25.45 -29.35
C GLY A 242 20.22 25.42 -28.11
N TYR A 243 19.12 24.67 -28.09
CA TYR A 243 18.21 24.61 -26.93
C TYR A 243 18.89 23.95 -25.73
N PHE A 244 19.53 22.80 -25.96
CA PHE A 244 20.29 22.10 -24.91
C PHE A 244 21.36 22.99 -24.29
N SER A 245 22.14 23.68 -25.12
CA SER A 245 23.22 24.54 -24.64
C SER A 245 22.72 25.75 -23.84
N LYS A 246 21.61 26.35 -24.27
CA LYS A 246 20.98 27.47 -23.53
C LYS A 246 20.44 26.99 -22.18
N LEU A 247 19.74 25.87 -22.17
CA LEU A 247 19.14 25.31 -20.95
C LEU A 247 20.22 24.89 -19.94
N ARG A 248 21.31 24.29 -20.42
CA ARG A 248 22.46 23.92 -19.60
C ARG A 248 23.15 25.16 -18.99
N ASN A 249 23.36 26.20 -19.77
CA ASN A 249 23.98 27.43 -19.27
C ASN A 249 23.08 28.09 -18.20
N GLU A 250 21.80 28.16 -18.44
CA GLU A 250 20.84 28.68 -17.46
C GLU A 250 20.86 27.85 -16.15
N TYR A 251 20.86 26.52 -16.27
CA TYR A 251 20.97 25.66 -15.10
C TYR A 251 22.28 25.87 -14.34
N LEU A 252 23.41 25.97 -15.01
CA LEU A 252 24.72 26.22 -14.35
C LEU A 252 24.73 27.54 -13.55
N TYR A 253 24.10 28.57 -14.09
CA TYR A 253 23.91 29.83 -13.36
C TYR A 253 23.03 29.65 -12.11
N LEU A 254 21.86 28.99 -12.26
CA LEU A 254 20.93 28.76 -11.18
C LEU A 254 21.50 27.76 -10.15
N GLN A 255 22.24 26.75 -10.61
CA GLN A 255 22.97 25.81 -9.77
C GLN A 255 23.94 26.54 -8.83
N HIS A 256 24.73 27.43 -9.35
CA HIS A 256 25.64 28.22 -8.52
C HIS A 256 24.88 29.14 -7.57
N LYS A 257 23.86 29.84 -8.08
CA LYS A 257 23.05 30.80 -7.30
C LYS A 257 22.38 30.14 -6.08
N PHE A 258 21.87 28.94 -6.22
CA PHE A 258 21.09 28.22 -5.19
C PHE A 258 21.83 27.04 -4.58
N SER A 259 23.11 26.83 -4.92
CA SER A 259 23.91 25.67 -4.45
C SER A 259 23.23 24.33 -4.72
N LEU A 260 22.67 24.17 -5.93
CA LEU A 260 21.93 22.97 -6.30
C LEU A 260 22.88 21.80 -6.57
N ALA A 261 22.45 20.57 -6.18
CA ALA A 261 23.16 19.33 -6.45
C ALA A 261 22.25 18.34 -7.20
N PRO A 262 22.55 18.02 -8.47
CA PRO A 262 21.72 17.09 -9.24
C PRO A 262 21.82 15.67 -8.71
N ILE A 263 20.78 14.87 -8.97
CA ILE A 263 20.85 13.43 -8.76
C ILE A 263 21.71 12.77 -9.85
N ASP A 264 22.20 11.55 -9.59
CA ASP A 264 22.90 10.76 -10.61
C ASP A 264 21.91 10.33 -11.71
N TYR A 265 22.20 10.74 -12.98
CA TYR A 265 21.36 10.37 -14.11
C TYR A 265 21.20 8.88 -14.33
N LYS A 266 22.10 8.05 -13.81
CA LYS A 266 22.05 6.57 -13.87
C LYS A 266 20.86 5.98 -13.11
N LEU A 267 20.20 6.74 -12.25
CA LEU A 267 18.98 6.34 -11.59
C LEU A 267 17.80 6.22 -12.57
N TRP A 268 17.85 6.96 -13.69
CA TRP A 268 16.80 6.93 -14.68
C TRP A 268 16.86 5.66 -15.55
N ARG A 269 15.73 5.00 -15.68
CA ARG A 269 15.56 3.84 -16.54
C ARG A 269 14.82 4.22 -17.81
N PHE A 270 15.45 3.98 -18.97
CA PHE A 270 14.87 4.24 -20.30
C PHE A 270 14.47 2.94 -21.01
N LEU A 271 15.15 1.85 -20.69
CA LEU A 271 14.95 0.55 -21.33
C LEU A 271 13.52 0.05 -21.06
N ARG A 272 12.86 -0.45 -22.11
CA ARG A 272 11.46 -0.94 -22.09
C ARG A 272 10.40 0.13 -21.80
N LEU A 273 10.75 1.40 -21.87
CA LEU A 273 9.79 2.49 -21.83
C LEU A 273 9.40 2.92 -23.24
N ARG A 274 8.12 3.24 -23.45
CA ARG A 274 7.69 3.99 -24.62
C ARG A 274 8.26 5.42 -24.52
N PRO A 275 8.69 6.05 -25.63
CA PRO A 275 9.30 7.39 -25.61
C PRO A 275 8.45 8.44 -24.88
N GLN A 276 7.12 8.37 -24.97
CA GLN A 276 6.19 9.25 -24.25
C GLN A 276 6.31 9.16 -22.70
N ASN A 277 6.95 8.12 -22.20
CA ASN A 277 7.18 7.92 -20.77
C ASN A 277 8.63 8.18 -20.36
N PHE A 278 9.46 8.70 -21.24
CA PHE A 278 10.84 9.06 -20.90
C PHE A 278 10.88 10.15 -19.82
N PRO A 279 11.87 10.11 -18.93
CA PRO A 279 12.04 11.12 -17.89
C PRO A 279 11.96 12.56 -18.41
N HIS A 280 12.60 12.87 -19.54
CA HIS A 280 12.53 14.19 -20.18
C HIS A 280 11.08 14.67 -20.41
N ILE A 281 10.24 13.81 -20.98
CA ILE A 281 8.84 14.13 -21.27
C ILE A 281 8.05 14.35 -19.97
N ARG A 282 8.25 13.48 -18.97
CA ARG A 282 7.56 13.57 -17.69
C ARG A 282 8.01 14.78 -16.87
N ILE A 283 9.29 15.10 -16.90
CA ILE A 283 9.85 16.30 -16.24
C ILE A 283 9.33 17.57 -16.92
N SER A 284 9.29 17.62 -18.27
CA SER A 284 8.71 18.74 -19.01
C SER A 284 7.22 18.95 -18.69
N GLN A 285 6.44 17.86 -18.59
CA GLN A 285 5.04 17.92 -18.14
C GLN A 285 4.90 18.49 -16.73
N LEU A 286 5.77 18.07 -15.80
CA LEU A 286 5.80 18.59 -14.43
C LEU A 286 6.23 20.06 -14.38
N ALA A 287 7.21 20.48 -15.20
CA ALA A 287 7.63 21.88 -15.31
C ALA A 287 6.46 22.77 -15.76
N ASN A 288 5.75 22.36 -16.82
CA ASN A 288 4.59 23.08 -17.31
C ASN A 288 3.43 23.10 -16.27
N LEU A 289 3.18 21.99 -15.57
CA LEU A 289 2.19 21.91 -14.53
C LEU A 289 2.51 22.86 -13.36
N TYR A 290 3.77 22.90 -12.93
CA TYR A 290 4.26 23.75 -11.87
C TYR A 290 4.16 25.24 -12.24
N PHE A 291 4.58 25.59 -13.46
CA PHE A 291 4.49 26.95 -14.01
C PHE A 291 3.07 27.52 -13.97
N ARG A 292 2.05 26.71 -14.29
CA ARG A 292 0.63 27.12 -14.31
C ARG A 292 0.05 27.45 -12.94
N ARG A 293 0.74 27.11 -11.84
CA ARG A 293 0.30 27.33 -10.44
C ARG A 293 -1.05 26.67 -10.05
N GLN A 294 -1.62 25.84 -10.91
CA GLN A 294 -2.93 25.22 -10.66
C GLN A 294 -2.85 23.93 -9.85
N ALA A 295 -1.73 23.21 -9.92
CA ALA A 295 -1.54 21.93 -9.24
C ALA A 295 -0.92 22.09 -7.85
N SER A 296 -1.40 23.04 -7.05
CA SER A 296 -1.04 23.17 -5.63
C SER A 296 -1.91 22.26 -4.76
N LEU A 297 -1.44 21.96 -3.57
CA LEU A 297 -2.22 21.22 -2.59
C LEU A 297 -3.53 21.93 -2.25
N SER A 298 -3.53 23.29 -2.15
CA SER A 298 -4.73 24.06 -1.86
C SER A 298 -5.83 23.85 -2.91
N HIS A 299 -5.50 23.95 -4.21
CA HIS A 299 -6.47 23.67 -5.28
C HIS A 299 -6.97 22.22 -5.26
N LEU A 300 -6.10 21.28 -4.88
CA LEU A 300 -6.51 19.88 -4.71
C LEU A 300 -7.50 19.70 -3.56
N LEU A 301 -7.26 20.37 -2.43
CA LEU A 301 -8.13 20.32 -1.25
C LEU A 301 -9.48 21.03 -1.48
N GLU A 302 -9.53 21.99 -2.39
CA GLU A 302 -10.75 22.69 -2.79
C GLU A 302 -11.58 21.88 -3.80
N ALA A 303 -10.94 21.08 -4.65
CA ALA A 303 -11.64 20.27 -5.65
C ALA A 303 -12.62 19.29 -5.02
N THR A 304 -13.86 19.30 -5.48
CA THR A 304 -14.96 18.47 -4.96
C THR A 304 -15.35 17.33 -5.88
N THR A 305 -14.88 17.34 -7.13
CA THR A 305 -15.17 16.33 -8.15
C THR A 305 -13.90 15.83 -8.82
N VAL A 306 -13.91 14.60 -9.30
CA VAL A 306 -12.81 14.03 -10.11
C VAL A 306 -12.56 14.89 -11.37
N LYS A 307 -13.60 15.48 -11.96
CA LYS A 307 -13.48 16.35 -13.13
C LYS A 307 -12.65 17.59 -12.83
N GLU A 308 -12.84 18.23 -11.68
CA GLU A 308 -12.04 19.38 -11.22
C GLU A 308 -10.58 18.96 -11.01
N VAL A 309 -10.33 17.84 -10.36
CA VAL A 309 -8.98 17.29 -10.18
C VAL A 309 -8.29 17.02 -11.52
N ILE A 310 -9.00 16.46 -12.49
CA ILE A 310 -8.48 16.27 -13.85
C ILE A 310 -8.10 17.61 -14.47
N GLY A 311 -8.92 18.66 -14.29
CA GLY A 311 -8.64 20.01 -14.76
C GLY A 311 -7.33 20.57 -14.17
N VAL A 312 -7.10 20.36 -12.87
CA VAL A 312 -5.88 20.75 -12.15
C VAL A 312 -4.65 20.03 -12.68
N LEU A 313 -4.75 18.71 -12.90
CA LEU A 313 -3.60 17.86 -13.27
C LEU A 313 -3.34 17.76 -14.77
N LYS A 314 -4.28 18.21 -15.62
CA LYS A 314 -4.13 18.14 -17.07
C LYS A 314 -2.98 19.03 -17.53
N THR A 315 -2.02 18.44 -18.22
CA THR A 315 -0.82 19.14 -18.71
C THR A 315 -0.32 18.55 -20.02
N SER A 316 0.53 19.31 -20.71
CA SER A 316 1.29 18.91 -21.89
C SER A 316 2.78 19.20 -21.67
N VAL A 317 3.62 18.82 -22.62
CA VAL A 317 5.03 19.21 -22.60
C VAL A 317 5.23 20.68 -22.93
N THR A 318 6.41 21.23 -22.65
CA THR A 318 6.86 22.54 -23.12
C THR A 318 7.22 22.50 -24.61
N PRO A 319 7.30 23.65 -25.31
CA PRO A 319 7.36 23.69 -26.77
C PRO A 319 8.47 22.86 -27.43
N TYR A 320 9.66 22.81 -26.85
CA TYR A 320 10.77 22.01 -27.40
C TYR A 320 10.40 20.52 -27.48
N TRP A 321 9.76 20.00 -26.43
CA TRP A 321 9.42 18.59 -26.31
C TRP A 321 8.22 18.17 -27.16
N GLU A 322 7.56 19.11 -27.83
CA GLU A 322 6.54 18.76 -28.83
C GLU A 322 7.15 17.97 -30.00
N THR A 323 8.40 18.30 -30.35
CA THR A 323 9.14 17.71 -31.47
C THR A 323 10.28 16.78 -31.04
N HIS A 324 10.54 16.63 -29.74
CA HIS A 324 11.65 15.82 -29.22
C HIS A 324 11.23 14.85 -28.15
N TYR A 325 11.90 13.71 -28.05
CA TYR A 325 11.80 12.76 -26.91
C TYR A 325 13.06 12.72 -26.06
N THR A 326 14.19 13.06 -26.64
CA THR A 326 15.48 13.33 -26.00
C THR A 326 16.10 14.52 -26.74
N PHE A 327 17.09 15.15 -26.15
CA PHE A 327 17.81 16.25 -26.83
C PHE A 327 18.38 15.76 -28.18
N GLY A 328 18.22 16.58 -29.22
CA GLY A 328 18.69 16.30 -30.57
C GLY A 328 17.96 15.18 -31.33
N SER A 329 16.94 14.55 -30.73
CA SER A 329 16.13 13.50 -31.39
C SER A 329 14.82 14.07 -31.89
N GLU A 330 14.84 14.69 -33.08
CA GLU A 330 13.64 15.28 -33.67
C GLU A 330 12.58 14.20 -34.04
N SER A 331 11.33 14.52 -33.84
CA SER A 331 10.16 13.68 -34.11
C SER A 331 9.01 14.50 -34.67
N ILE A 332 7.96 13.83 -35.17
CA ILE A 332 6.73 14.51 -35.59
C ILE A 332 6.16 15.29 -34.40
N ARG A 333 5.74 16.52 -34.65
CA ARG A 333 5.15 17.42 -33.66
C ARG A 333 3.92 16.81 -32.98
N ASN A 334 3.93 16.79 -31.67
CA ASN A 334 2.84 16.31 -30.82
C ASN A 334 2.91 16.99 -29.45
N GLU A 335 1.82 17.57 -28.99
CA GLU A 335 1.74 18.24 -27.69
C GLU A 335 1.98 17.32 -26.49
N LYS A 336 2.02 16.00 -26.73
CA LYS A 336 2.30 14.96 -25.73
C LYS A 336 1.57 15.20 -24.40
N HIS A 337 0.25 15.41 -24.49
CA HIS A 337 -0.60 15.52 -23.31
C HIS A 337 -0.49 14.29 -22.43
N ILE A 338 -0.66 14.50 -21.12
CA ILE A 338 -0.86 13.38 -20.21
C ILE A 338 -2.17 12.67 -20.56
N SER A 339 -2.11 11.34 -20.74
CA SER A 339 -3.28 10.58 -21.16
C SER A 339 -4.34 10.48 -20.06
N PRO A 340 -5.64 10.31 -20.40
CA PRO A 340 -6.69 10.09 -19.40
C PRO A 340 -6.40 8.89 -18.48
N PHE A 341 -5.81 7.83 -19.02
CA PHE A 341 -5.38 6.67 -18.23
C PHE A 341 -4.29 7.06 -17.20
N SER A 342 -3.29 7.85 -17.62
CA SER A 342 -2.24 8.32 -16.72
C SER A 342 -2.80 9.27 -15.66
N LEU A 343 -3.76 10.14 -16.01
CA LEU A 343 -4.44 11.02 -15.05
C LEU A 343 -5.17 10.22 -13.98
N ASN A 344 -5.95 9.20 -14.38
CA ASN A 344 -6.63 8.34 -13.42
C ASN A 344 -5.64 7.65 -12.47
N LEU A 345 -4.51 7.16 -12.97
CA LEU A 345 -3.46 6.57 -12.12
C LEU A 345 -2.86 7.59 -11.15
N LEU A 346 -2.66 8.84 -11.59
CA LEU A 346 -2.18 9.91 -10.69
C LEU A 346 -3.21 10.24 -9.61
N ILE A 347 -4.49 10.30 -9.96
CA ILE A 347 -5.55 10.55 -8.97
C ILE A 347 -5.59 9.40 -7.95
N ILE A 348 -5.63 8.15 -8.38
CA ILE A 348 -5.69 6.97 -7.52
C ILE A 348 -4.45 6.85 -6.62
N ASN A 349 -3.26 7.21 -7.12
CA ASN A 349 -2.01 6.98 -6.39
C ASN A 349 -1.43 8.23 -5.72
N THR A 350 -1.92 9.43 -6.03
CA THR A 350 -1.46 10.69 -5.43
C THR A 350 -2.58 11.41 -4.70
N VAL A 351 -3.63 11.81 -5.45
CA VAL A 351 -4.66 12.70 -4.94
C VAL A 351 -5.45 12.06 -3.81
N ILE A 352 -6.01 10.89 -4.07
CA ILE A 352 -6.82 10.16 -3.10
C ILE A 352 -6.03 9.83 -1.82
N PRO A 353 -4.81 9.28 -1.89
CA PRO A 353 -4.01 9.06 -0.69
C PRO A 353 -3.61 10.35 0.05
N ILE A 354 -3.33 11.43 -0.66
CA ILE A 354 -3.04 12.73 -0.03
C ILE A 354 -4.27 13.28 0.70
N LEU A 355 -5.45 13.25 0.08
CA LEU A 355 -6.70 13.67 0.74
C LEU A 355 -6.95 12.88 2.02
N PHE A 356 -6.85 11.56 1.93
CA PHE A 356 -7.06 10.68 3.09
C PHE A 356 -6.02 10.91 4.19
N ALA A 357 -4.73 11.02 3.85
CA ALA A 357 -3.66 11.29 4.79
C ALA A 357 -3.80 12.67 5.45
N TYR A 358 -4.14 13.69 4.67
CA TYR A 358 -4.36 15.06 5.15
C TYR A 358 -5.56 15.12 6.11
N GLY A 359 -6.68 14.50 5.73
CA GLY A 359 -7.88 14.41 6.55
C GLY A 359 -7.61 13.73 7.89
N ARG A 360 -6.89 12.60 7.88
CA ARG A 360 -6.45 11.89 9.10
C ARG A 360 -5.53 12.75 9.98
N HIS A 361 -4.59 13.45 9.38
CA HIS A 361 -3.65 14.31 10.09
C HIS A 361 -4.34 15.52 10.75
N ARG A 362 -5.31 16.12 10.06
CA ARG A 362 -6.03 17.32 10.53
C ARG A 362 -7.24 16.99 11.39
N GLY A 363 -7.69 15.74 11.42
CA GLY A 363 -8.94 15.33 12.06
C GLY A 363 -10.18 15.83 11.29
N GLU A 364 -10.08 16.02 9.97
CA GLU A 364 -11.14 16.51 9.10
C GLU A 364 -11.68 15.37 8.21
N GLU A 365 -12.76 14.73 8.66
CA GLU A 365 -13.37 13.56 7.99
C GLU A 365 -13.80 13.85 6.55
N LYS A 366 -14.23 15.08 6.24
CA LYS A 366 -14.63 15.48 4.87
C LYS A 366 -13.63 15.14 3.78
N TYR A 367 -12.31 15.14 4.08
CA TYR A 367 -11.27 14.77 3.12
C TYR A 367 -11.12 13.25 3.00
N CYS A 368 -11.37 12.52 4.09
CA CYS A 368 -11.40 11.06 4.06
C CYS A 368 -12.59 10.55 3.25
N ASP A 369 -13.77 11.11 3.47
CA ASP A 369 -14.99 10.77 2.74
C ASP A 369 -14.82 11.05 1.24
N ARG A 370 -14.31 12.24 0.89
CA ARG A 370 -14.02 12.60 -0.51
C ARG A 370 -13.01 11.64 -1.16
N ALA A 371 -12.04 11.12 -0.43
CA ALA A 371 -11.12 10.13 -0.96
C ALA A 371 -11.85 8.84 -1.39
N PHE A 372 -12.85 8.39 -0.62
CA PHE A 372 -13.69 7.25 -0.99
C PHE A 372 -14.64 7.59 -2.15
N GLU A 373 -15.29 8.75 -2.12
CA GLU A 373 -16.16 9.24 -3.22
C GLU A 373 -15.39 9.25 -4.55
N PHE A 374 -14.15 9.73 -4.56
CA PHE A 374 -13.30 9.73 -5.76
C PHE A 374 -12.93 8.32 -6.22
N LEU A 375 -12.74 7.37 -5.29
CA LEU A 375 -12.52 5.97 -5.66
C LEU A 375 -13.77 5.36 -6.32
N GLU A 376 -14.96 5.73 -5.89
CA GLU A 376 -16.22 5.26 -6.46
C GLU A 376 -16.51 5.90 -7.83
N GLU A 377 -16.20 7.20 -8.02
CA GLU A 377 -16.41 7.92 -9.28
C GLU A 377 -15.46 7.44 -10.39
N LEU A 378 -14.25 7.04 -10.05
CA LEU A 378 -13.24 6.61 -11.01
C LEU A 378 -13.48 5.18 -11.51
N LYS A 379 -13.25 4.98 -12.82
CA LYS A 379 -13.27 3.63 -13.41
C LYS A 379 -12.20 2.74 -12.82
N ALA A 380 -12.53 1.46 -12.70
CA ALA A 380 -11.60 0.42 -12.28
C ALA A 380 -10.32 0.41 -13.13
N GLU A 381 -9.20 0.09 -12.49
CA GLU A 381 -7.94 -0.13 -13.18
C GLU A 381 -8.02 -1.41 -14.04
N ASN A 382 -7.54 -1.34 -15.26
CA ASN A 382 -7.44 -2.51 -16.13
C ASN A 382 -6.00 -3.07 -16.11
N ASN A 383 -5.69 -3.87 -15.11
CA ASN A 383 -4.40 -4.55 -14.98
C ASN A 383 -4.59 -6.07 -14.85
N HIS A 384 -3.49 -6.82 -14.86
CA HIS A 384 -3.55 -8.30 -14.80
C HIS A 384 -4.17 -8.82 -13.49
N ILE A 385 -4.01 -8.10 -12.36
CA ILE A 385 -4.58 -8.49 -11.07
C ILE A 385 -6.10 -8.40 -11.13
N VAL A 386 -6.62 -7.27 -11.59
CA VAL A 386 -8.07 -7.04 -11.69
C VAL A 386 -8.71 -8.06 -12.62
N ARG A 387 -8.12 -8.27 -13.81
CA ARG A 387 -8.61 -9.27 -14.78
C ARG A 387 -8.64 -10.70 -14.20
N MET A 388 -7.62 -11.07 -13.44
CA MET A 388 -7.57 -12.37 -12.78
C MET A 388 -8.75 -12.57 -11.81
N TRP A 389 -9.04 -11.57 -10.97
CA TRP A 389 -10.16 -11.64 -10.04
C TRP A 389 -11.53 -11.63 -10.74
N GLN A 390 -11.66 -10.86 -11.83
CA GLN A 390 -12.87 -10.90 -12.66
C GLN A 390 -13.09 -12.28 -13.29
N GLN A 391 -12.02 -12.95 -13.74
CA GLN A 391 -12.09 -14.33 -14.24
C GLN A 391 -12.53 -15.34 -13.17
N CYS A 392 -12.27 -15.04 -11.90
CA CYS A 392 -12.76 -15.82 -10.76
C CYS A 392 -14.21 -15.50 -10.38
N GLY A 393 -14.86 -14.52 -11.01
CA GLY A 393 -16.27 -14.18 -10.79
C GLY A 393 -16.51 -12.99 -9.87
N LEU A 394 -15.48 -12.21 -9.50
CA LEU A 394 -15.68 -10.96 -8.77
C LEU A 394 -16.08 -9.82 -9.72
N GLU A 395 -17.13 -9.11 -9.36
CA GLU A 395 -17.54 -7.87 -10.01
C GLU A 395 -16.59 -6.74 -9.61
N VAL A 396 -16.19 -5.91 -10.58
CA VAL A 396 -15.27 -4.79 -10.37
C VAL A 396 -15.81 -3.59 -11.13
N GLU A 397 -16.39 -2.64 -10.42
CA GLU A 397 -17.13 -1.52 -11.00
C GLU A 397 -16.28 -0.24 -11.05
N ASN A 398 -15.50 0.02 -9.99
CA ASN A 398 -14.83 1.28 -9.79
C ASN A 398 -13.36 1.11 -9.33
N ALA A 399 -12.67 2.25 -9.14
CA ALA A 399 -11.27 2.24 -8.70
C ALA A 399 -11.11 1.69 -7.27
N GLY A 400 -12.09 1.87 -6.40
CA GLY A 400 -12.08 1.32 -5.05
C GLY A 400 -11.98 -0.20 -5.06
N ASP A 401 -12.80 -0.85 -5.88
CA ASP A 401 -12.76 -2.30 -6.06
C ASP A 401 -11.39 -2.76 -6.58
N SER A 402 -10.87 -2.09 -7.62
CA SER A 402 -9.56 -2.46 -8.16
C SER A 402 -8.43 -2.28 -7.13
N GLN A 403 -8.48 -1.23 -6.31
CA GLN A 403 -7.51 -1.01 -5.24
C GLN A 403 -7.63 -2.04 -4.11
N ALA A 404 -8.85 -2.44 -3.75
CA ALA A 404 -9.09 -3.53 -2.79
C ALA A 404 -8.53 -4.87 -3.28
N LEU A 405 -8.74 -5.21 -4.55
CA LEU A 405 -8.23 -6.45 -5.15
C LEU A 405 -6.70 -6.47 -5.25
N ILE A 406 -6.08 -5.31 -5.50
CA ILE A 406 -4.62 -5.17 -5.46
C ILE A 406 -4.10 -5.38 -4.03
N GLN A 407 -4.80 -4.84 -3.03
CA GLN A 407 -4.50 -5.05 -1.61
C GLN A 407 -4.61 -6.53 -1.24
N LEU A 408 -5.73 -7.15 -1.59
CA LEU A 408 -5.98 -8.57 -1.35
C LEU A 408 -4.85 -9.45 -1.93
N LYS A 409 -4.45 -9.17 -3.17
CA LYS A 409 -3.34 -9.91 -3.78
C LYS A 409 -2.04 -9.73 -3.01
N LYS A 410 -1.61 -8.48 -2.84
CA LYS A 410 -0.26 -8.17 -2.32
C LYS A 410 -0.09 -8.53 -0.85
N GLU A 411 -1.09 -8.24 -0.02
CA GLU A 411 -0.95 -8.34 1.43
C GLU A 411 -1.47 -9.68 1.99
N TYR A 412 -2.32 -10.37 1.23
CA TYR A 412 -2.90 -11.63 1.68
C TYR A 412 -2.46 -12.81 0.81
N CYS A 413 -2.71 -12.76 -0.50
CA CYS A 413 -2.47 -13.93 -1.33
C CYS A 413 -0.98 -14.18 -1.58
N ASP A 414 -0.21 -13.15 -1.95
CA ASP A 414 1.24 -13.29 -2.20
C ASP A 414 2.03 -13.67 -0.93
N LYS A 415 1.49 -13.28 0.24
CA LYS A 415 2.06 -13.61 1.56
C LYS A 415 1.47 -14.89 2.17
N LYS A 416 0.54 -15.56 1.48
CA LYS A 416 -0.18 -16.75 1.96
C LYS A 416 -0.91 -16.54 3.29
N GLU A 417 -1.39 -15.32 3.55
CA GLU A 417 -2.12 -14.91 4.75
C GLU A 417 -3.61 -15.32 4.72
N CYS A 418 -3.88 -16.57 4.27
CA CYS A 418 -5.25 -17.09 4.11
C CYS A 418 -6.03 -17.12 5.43
N LEU A 419 -5.34 -17.33 6.55
CA LEU A 419 -5.96 -17.33 7.89
C LEU A 419 -6.44 -15.94 8.34
N ARG A 420 -5.98 -14.87 7.71
CA ARG A 420 -6.41 -13.48 7.96
C ARG A 420 -7.42 -12.97 6.94
N CYS A 421 -7.67 -13.75 5.88
CA CYS A 421 -8.51 -13.36 4.76
C CYS A 421 -9.95 -13.81 4.97
N ARG A 422 -10.94 -12.94 4.71
CA ARG A 422 -12.36 -13.33 4.81
C ARG A 422 -12.76 -14.37 3.75
N ILE A 423 -12.19 -14.31 2.55
CA ILE A 423 -12.39 -15.36 1.54
C ILE A 423 -11.74 -16.66 1.99
N GLY A 424 -10.55 -16.58 2.60
CA GLY A 424 -9.92 -17.74 3.23
C GLY A 424 -10.80 -18.37 4.32
N TYR A 425 -11.44 -17.56 5.15
CA TYR A 425 -12.38 -18.03 6.15
C TYR A 425 -13.56 -18.80 5.54
N GLU A 426 -14.18 -18.27 4.48
CA GLU A 426 -15.28 -18.95 3.78
C GLU A 426 -14.82 -20.28 3.16
N TYR A 427 -13.56 -20.33 2.66
CA TYR A 427 -12.97 -21.55 2.11
C TYR A 427 -12.73 -22.61 3.20
N LEU A 428 -12.20 -22.21 4.35
CA LEU A 428 -11.81 -23.12 5.43
C LEU A 428 -13.02 -23.73 6.16
N LYS A 429 -14.11 -22.98 6.31
CA LYS A 429 -15.33 -23.47 7.01
C LYS A 429 -16.27 -24.32 6.15
N ARG A 430 -16.00 -24.46 4.85
CA ARG A 430 -16.83 -25.28 3.97
C ARG A 430 -16.91 -26.74 4.49
N LYS A 431 -18.06 -27.38 4.30
CA LYS A 431 -18.29 -28.77 4.73
C LYS A 431 -17.65 -29.77 3.78
#